data_03551b9763b6a66a59f35330d6fe0e61
#
_entry.id   03551b9763b6a66a59f35330d6fe0e61
#
_cell.length_a   1.000
_cell.length_b   1.000
_cell.length_c   1.000
_cell.angle_alpha   90.00
_cell.angle_beta   90.00
_cell.angle_gamma   90.00
#
_symmetry.space_group_name_H-M   'P 1'
#
loop_
_entity.id
_entity.type
_entity.pdbx_description
1 polymer ?
#
loop_
_entity_poly.entity_id
_entity_poly.type
_entity_poly.pdbx_seq_one_letter_code
_entity_poly.pdbx_strand_id
1 'polypeptide(L)'
;MMREYSLPIFSNVLLALLLALAHGFVPPLGKCNGCDRLGTQLFATKSMPLEHMKVAVVGGGPSGLLLAHKLLASGASVNIYEGRTDPRSLTDLEGRAYALGLGMRGRTAIRSVDNDLWEAVKARGYESERFTLYLRGFPIKLRDSAPNGELEPSVLTYQSDLCSALLDELVKRNLDGKLSVEFQQKVESCNLEENCLILANNITSGPFDLIVGCDGVNSVVRSSIAAASATFQCQKTLLPGEFKACRLETAPEKLDPTSVALIIPNAGSTTCFVEPTATGCCLLFAGPRGSNDDPILNPSANLTVTTEALIQRFPLLEGSDVDEIARQLGTQPPSSASSVQCNVYHYGHVAALCGDAAHATGGVSGQGVNSALVDAIVLSESLDESFDRSNRQASLQKALLRYSQRQVPEGKALYDLSFGPKPSGVRKVRFLFQSVLDTVFQGRLGIGRPPLQTTLTTSTKPFSEVRRERDAFYDEPFLDQSTFDAMLAKIYD
;
A
#
# COMPACT_ATOMS: atom_id res chain seq x y z
N MET A 1 28.39 -9.51 -29.84
CA MET A 1 28.08 -8.45 -28.90
C MET A 1 26.62 -8.59 -28.46
N MET A 2 26.27 -9.71 -27.82
CA MET A 2 24.95 -10.04 -27.28
C MET A 2 25.14 -11.18 -26.27
N ARG A 3 25.44 -10.84 -25.02
CA ARG A 3 25.41 -11.76 -23.86
C ARG A 3 25.67 -10.94 -22.58
N GLU A 4 24.66 -10.20 -22.06
CA GLU A 4 24.77 -9.63 -20.71
C GLU A 4 23.46 -9.14 -20.11
N TYR A 5 22.28 -9.66 -20.50
CA TYR A 5 21.00 -9.21 -19.94
C TYR A 5 20.17 -10.29 -19.21
N SER A 6 20.74 -11.45 -18.89
CA SER A 6 19.97 -12.53 -18.24
C SER A 6 20.28 -12.78 -16.75
N LEU A 7 21.11 -11.97 -16.09
CA LEU A 7 21.53 -12.22 -14.69
C LEU A 7 20.84 -11.42 -13.58
N PRO A 8 20.20 -10.25 -13.77
CA PRO A 8 19.64 -9.51 -12.63
C PRO A 8 18.30 -10.05 -12.11
N ILE A 9 17.50 -10.73 -12.92
CA ILE A 9 16.17 -11.21 -12.52
C ILE A 9 16.28 -12.48 -11.68
N PHE A 10 17.15 -13.40 -12.04
CA PHE A 10 17.47 -14.58 -11.23
C PHE A 10 18.11 -14.22 -9.89
N SER A 11 18.90 -13.15 -9.84
CA SER A 11 19.50 -12.64 -8.61
C SER A 11 18.47 -12.05 -7.67
N ASN A 12 17.45 -11.36 -8.16
CA ASN A 12 16.40 -10.75 -7.31
C ASN A 12 15.38 -11.78 -6.82
N VAL A 13 15.04 -12.79 -7.63
CA VAL A 13 14.19 -13.91 -7.19
C VAL A 13 14.97 -14.83 -6.25
N LEU A 14 16.26 -15.09 -6.52
CA LEU A 14 17.12 -15.86 -5.62
C LEU A 14 17.41 -15.07 -4.33
N LEU A 15 17.53 -13.74 -4.39
CA LEU A 15 17.68 -12.89 -3.21
C LEU A 15 16.36 -12.80 -2.42
N ALA A 16 15.21 -12.73 -3.08
CA ALA A 16 13.90 -12.86 -2.47
C ALA A 16 13.69 -14.27 -1.87
N LEU A 17 14.18 -15.31 -2.54
CA LEU A 17 14.21 -16.70 -2.05
C LEU A 17 15.15 -16.86 -0.86
N LEU A 18 16.35 -16.26 -0.87
CA LEU A 18 17.28 -16.29 0.25
C LEU A 18 16.79 -15.43 1.41
N LEU A 19 16.13 -14.30 1.14
CA LEU A 19 15.46 -13.49 2.15
C LEU A 19 14.23 -14.22 2.71
N ALA A 20 13.53 -14.99 1.90
CA ALA A 20 12.39 -15.81 2.33
C ALA A 20 12.83 -17.05 3.11
N LEU A 21 13.92 -17.72 2.73
CA LEU A 21 14.50 -18.85 3.49
C LEU A 21 15.05 -18.41 4.87
N ALA A 22 15.26 -17.11 5.01
CA ALA A 22 15.70 -16.49 6.25
C ALA A 22 14.60 -16.27 7.30
N HIS A 23 13.36 -16.65 7.09
CA HIS A 23 12.22 -16.27 7.94
C HIS A 23 11.69 -17.38 8.87
N GLY A 24 12.52 -18.28 9.32
CA GLY A 24 12.18 -19.28 10.33
C GLY A 24 12.40 -18.82 11.77
N PHE A 25 11.32 -18.75 12.56
CA PHE A 25 11.26 -18.65 14.02
C PHE A 25 11.42 -17.27 14.68
N VAL A 26 10.37 -16.83 15.36
CA VAL A 26 10.34 -15.70 16.31
C VAL A 26 10.16 -16.25 17.73
N PRO A 27 11.02 -15.96 18.69
CA PRO A 27 10.74 -16.15 20.12
C PRO A 27 10.12 -14.87 20.74
N PRO A 28 9.44 -14.98 21.90
CA PRO A 28 8.61 -13.93 22.45
C PRO A 28 9.44 -12.77 23.02
N LEU A 29 9.00 -11.55 22.74
CA LEU A 29 9.51 -10.34 23.38
C LEU A 29 8.68 -10.00 24.62
N GLY A 30 9.39 -9.65 25.69
CA GLY A 30 8.89 -9.42 27.02
C GLY A 30 7.84 -8.30 27.13
N LYS A 31 6.99 -8.44 28.14
CA LYS A 31 5.90 -7.56 28.57
C LYS A 31 6.35 -6.11 28.74
N CYS A 32 5.67 -5.21 28.08
CA CYS A 32 5.67 -3.80 28.42
C CYS A 32 4.47 -3.52 29.33
N ASN A 33 4.73 -3.41 30.63
CA ASN A 33 3.75 -2.96 31.62
C ASN A 33 3.63 -1.44 31.56
N GLY A 34 2.42 -0.95 31.38
CA GLY A 34 2.09 0.43 31.69
C GLY A 34 1.25 1.16 30.67
N CYS A 35 -0.06 1.10 30.83
CA CYS A 35 -0.96 2.25 30.69
C CYS A 35 -2.40 1.87 31.08
N ASP A 36 -2.63 1.72 32.39
CA ASP A 36 -3.97 1.94 32.94
C ASP A 36 -4.02 3.37 33.47
N ARG A 37 -4.72 4.24 32.77
CA ARG A 37 -5.39 5.41 33.36
C ARG A 37 -6.70 5.67 32.61
N LEU A 38 -7.76 5.05 33.07
CA LEU A 38 -9.12 5.49 32.87
C LEU A 38 -9.31 6.84 33.59
N GLY A 39 -9.19 7.93 32.85
CA GLY A 39 -9.60 9.25 33.26
C GLY A 39 -11.01 9.51 32.71
N THR A 40 -11.99 9.61 33.58
CA THR A 40 -13.33 10.21 33.33
C THR A 40 -13.13 11.58 32.68
N GLN A 41 -13.25 11.67 31.35
CA GLN A 41 -13.33 12.96 30.66
C GLN A 41 -14.76 13.49 30.74
N LEU A 42 -14.92 14.59 31.47
CA LEU A 42 -16.02 15.54 31.34
C LEU A 42 -16.23 15.87 29.84
N PHE A 43 -17.50 15.93 29.44
CA PHE A 43 -17.91 16.37 28.09
C PHE A 43 -17.47 17.83 27.83
N ALA A 44 -16.24 18.01 27.43
CA ALA A 44 -15.83 19.22 26.75
C ALA A 44 -16.46 19.15 25.35
N THR A 45 -17.15 20.19 24.91
CA THR A 45 -17.61 20.36 23.54
C THR A 45 -16.43 20.11 22.62
N LYS A 46 -16.50 19.01 21.84
CA LYS A 46 -15.41 18.57 20.96
C LYS A 46 -15.15 19.71 20.00
N SER A 47 -14.00 20.36 20.13
CA SER A 47 -13.57 21.37 19.17
C SER A 47 -13.59 20.75 17.76
N MET A 48 -14.32 21.35 16.83
CA MET A 48 -14.33 20.97 15.42
C MET A 48 -13.43 21.96 14.66
N PRO A 49 -12.10 21.72 14.60
CA PRO A 49 -11.16 22.71 14.10
C PRO A 49 -11.42 23.07 12.63
N LEU A 50 -11.86 22.11 11.81
CA LEU A 50 -12.08 22.26 10.37
C LEU A 50 -13.54 22.61 10.00
N GLU A 51 -14.37 23.04 10.97
CA GLU A 51 -15.74 23.48 10.70
C GLU A 51 -15.74 24.60 9.66
N HIS A 52 -16.62 24.51 8.67
CA HIS A 52 -16.70 25.38 7.49
C HIS A 52 -15.56 25.23 6.45
N MET A 53 -14.65 24.29 6.62
CA MET A 53 -13.75 23.90 5.52
C MET A 53 -14.46 23.06 4.49
N LYS A 54 -14.26 23.36 3.23
CA LYS A 54 -14.73 22.58 2.09
C LYS A 54 -13.53 21.87 1.43
N VAL A 55 -13.47 20.56 1.56
CA VAL A 55 -12.34 19.75 1.06
C VAL A 55 -12.79 18.87 -0.09
N ALA A 56 -12.05 18.93 -1.21
CA ALA A 56 -12.18 17.97 -2.29
C ALA A 56 -11.17 16.83 -2.09
N VAL A 57 -11.65 15.60 -2.11
CA VAL A 57 -10.82 14.38 -2.12
C VAL A 57 -10.94 13.75 -3.52
N VAL A 58 -9.86 13.77 -4.27
CA VAL A 58 -9.79 13.17 -5.60
C VAL A 58 -9.30 11.73 -5.46
N GLY A 59 -10.21 10.78 -5.68
CA GLY A 59 -9.99 9.35 -5.51
C GLY A 59 -10.67 8.75 -4.27
N GLY A 60 -11.62 7.86 -4.49
CA GLY A 60 -12.34 7.05 -3.49
C GLY A 60 -11.62 5.74 -3.13
N GLY A 61 -10.29 5.73 -3.15
CA GLY A 61 -9.48 4.60 -2.69
C GLY A 61 -9.34 4.57 -1.16
N PRO A 62 -8.59 3.58 -0.61
CA PRO A 62 -8.47 3.41 0.85
C PRO A 62 -8.01 4.66 1.59
N SER A 63 -7.00 5.38 1.06
CA SER A 63 -6.49 6.62 1.69
C SER A 63 -7.51 7.75 1.66
N GLY A 64 -8.22 7.95 0.52
CA GLY A 64 -9.22 9.01 0.38
C GLY A 64 -10.43 8.78 1.28
N LEU A 65 -10.92 7.54 1.38
CA LEU A 65 -12.02 7.19 2.25
C LEU A 65 -11.65 7.32 3.74
N LEU A 66 -10.44 6.85 4.14
CA LEU A 66 -9.99 7.00 5.52
C LEU A 66 -9.78 8.47 5.90
N LEU A 67 -9.20 9.27 4.99
CA LEU A 67 -9.06 10.71 5.17
C LEU A 67 -10.41 11.40 5.38
N ALA A 68 -11.42 11.02 4.58
CA ALA A 68 -12.75 11.57 4.68
C ALA A 68 -13.38 11.34 6.08
N HIS A 69 -13.20 10.15 6.68
CA HIS A 69 -13.62 9.88 8.06
C HIS A 69 -13.03 10.90 9.06
N LYS A 70 -11.73 11.17 8.94
CA LYS A 70 -11.04 12.10 9.85
C LYS A 70 -11.48 13.54 9.62
N LEU A 71 -11.57 13.98 8.36
CA LEU A 71 -11.98 15.34 8.01
C LEU A 71 -13.42 15.65 8.47
N LEU A 72 -14.36 14.71 8.28
CA LEU A 72 -15.73 14.84 8.76
C LEU A 72 -15.77 14.89 10.30
N ALA A 73 -14.99 14.05 10.98
CA ALA A 73 -14.89 14.06 12.44
C ALA A 73 -14.34 15.38 12.98
N SER A 74 -13.50 16.08 12.21
CA SER A 74 -12.97 17.42 12.51
C SER A 74 -13.90 18.57 12.06
N GLY A 75 -15.05 18.24 11.45
CA GLY A 75 -16.12 19.18 11.10
C GLY A 75 -16.10 19.71 9.67
N ALA A 76 -15.17 19.28 8.81
CA ALA A 76 -15.10 19.69 7.42
C ALA A 76 -16.29 19.18 6.59
N SER A 77 -16.61 19.88 5.48
CA SER A 77 -17.44 19.35 4.41
C SER A 77 -16.56 18.68 3.37
N VAL A 78 -16.84 17.43 3.03
CA VAL A 78 -15.99 16.60 2.19
C VAL A 78 -16.73 16.20 0.92
N ASN A 79 -16.10 16.47 -0.22
CA ASN A 79 -16.56 16.03 -1.53
C ASN A 79 -15.55 15.03 -2.11
N ILE A 80 -15.96 13.77 -2.30
CA ILE A 80 -15.13 12.72 -2.88
C ILE A 80 -15.49 12.56 -4.35
N TYR A 81 -14.50 12.58 -5.24
CA TYR A 81 -14.65 12.35 -6.68
C TYR A 81 -13.92 11.07 -7.06
N GLU A 82 -14.65 10.06 -7.47
CA GLU A 82 -14.13 8.77 -7.90
C GLU A 82 -14.52 8.51 -9.37
N GLY A 83 -13.52 8.25 -10.22
CA GLY A 83 -13.75 7.99 -11.64
C GLY A 83 -14.37 6.62 -11.94
N ARG A 84 -14.30 5.68 -10.99
CA ARG A 84 -14.85 4.32 -11.13
C ARG A 84 -16.27 4.24 -10.55
N THR A 85 -16.90 3.11 -10.80
CA THR A 85 -18.18 2.73 -10.21
C THR A 85 -18.07 2.55 -8.70
N ASP A 86 -19.17 2.70 -7.98
CA ASP A 86 -19.29 2.43 -6.56
C ASP A 86 -18.81 1.00 -6.25
N PRO A 87 -17.80 0.81 -5.38
CA PRO A 87 -17.28 -0.52 -5.08
C PRO A 87 -18.31 -1.47 -4.47
N ARG A 88 -19.40 -0.95 -3.90
CA ARG A 88 -20.50 -1.74 -3.32
C ARG A 88 -21.45 -2.33 -4.36
N SER A 89 -21.45 -1.78 -5.58
CA SER A 89 -22.27 -2.25 -6.70
C SER A 89 -21.52 -3.20 -7.63
N LEU A 90 -20.21 -3.40 -7.42
CA LEU A 90 -19.40 -4.29 -8.24
C LEU A 90 -19.72 -5.75 -7.92
N THR A 91 -19.85 -6.57 -8.95
CA THR A 91 -19.80 -8.02 -8.80
C THR A 91 -18.36 -8.44 -8.47
N ASP A 92 -18.16 -9.60 -7.86
CA ASP A 92 -16.86 -10.13 -7.46
C ASP A 92 -15.82 -10.17 -8.62
N LEU A 93 -16.29 -10.23 -9.86
CA LEU A 93 -15.44 -10.29 -11.06
C LEU A 93 -15.05 -8.90 -11.60
N GLU A 94 -15.76 -7.83 -11.26
CA GLU A 94 -15.56 -6.47 -11.82
C GLU A 94 -14.57 -5.62 -10.99
N GLY A 95 -14.28 -6.01 -9.75
CA GLY A 95 -13.34 -5.32 -8.88
C GLY A 95 -11.86 -5.58 -9.25
N ARG A 96 -10.92 -4.81 -8.65
CA ARG A 96 -9.52 -5.19 -8.72
C ARG A 96 -9.32 -6.54 -8.07
N ALA A 97 -8.82 -7.50 -8.85
CA ALA A 97 -8.78 -8.90 -8.46
C ALA A 97 -7.69 -9.23 -7.42
N TYR A 98 -6.73 -8.33 -7.14
CA TYR A 98 -5.66 -8.62 -6.19
C TYR A 98 -6.05 -8.29 -4.74
N ALA A 99 -5.58 -9.12 -3.81
CA ALA A 99 -5.76 -8.91 -2.39
C ALA A 99 -4.72 -7.92 -1.82
N LEU A 100 -5.05 -7.32 -0.69
CA LEU A 100 -4.21 -6.39 0.08
C LEU A 100 -4.01 -6.96 1.48
N GLY A 101 -2.78 -6.88 2.00
CA GLY A 101 -2.48 -7.23 3.39
C GLY A 101 -2.50 -6.00 4.30
N LEU A 102 -3.46 -5.94 5.22
CA LEU A 102 -3.50 -4.92 6.28
C LEU A 102 -2.68 -5.40 7.48
N GLY A 103 -1.46 -4.88 7.58
CA GLY A 103 -0.56 -5.13 8.70
C GLY A 103 -0.77 -4.14 9.86
N MET A 104 0.17 -4.12 10.81
CA MET A 104 0.12 -3.31 12.02
C MET A 104 -0.14 -1.82 11.73
N ARG A 105 0.54 -1.23 10.73
CA ARG A 105 0.40 0.21 10.41
C ARG A 105 -0.99 0.54 9.90
N GLY A 106 -1.48 -0.22 8.92
CA GLY A 106 -2.81 0.01 8.34
C GLY A 106 -3.92 -0.16 9.37
N ARG A 107 -3.83 -1.21 10.17
CA ARG A 107 -4.75 -1.47 11.29
C ARG A 107 -4.75 -0.33 12.32
N THR A 108 -3.57 0.12 12.75
CA THR A 108 -3.43 1.24 13.69
C THR A 108 -4.01 2.52 13.11
N ALA A 109 -3.78 2.79 11.83
CA ALA A 109 -4.35 3.94 11.15
C ALA A 109 -5.90 3.89 11.14
N ILE A 110 -6.50 2.76 10.79
CA ILE A 110 -7.97 2.62 10.80
C ILE A 110 -8.52 2.74 12.23
N ARG A 111 -7.92 2.08 13.21
CA ARG A 111 -8.31 2.16 14.63
C ARG A 111 -8.17 3.56 15.21
N SER A 112 -7.26 4.39 14.71
CA SER A 112 -7.13 5.78 15.17
C SER A 112 -8.33 6.66 14.81
N VAL A 113 -9.15 6.23 13.86
CA VAL A 113 -10.46 6.83 13.61
C VAL A 113 -11.45 6.32 14.64
N ASP A 114 -11.63 4.99 14.69
CA ASP A 114 -12.58 4.31 15.54
C ASP A 114 -12.31 2.80 15.51
N ASN A 115 -12.50 2.13 16.66
CA ASN A 115 -12.36 0.67 16.71
C ASN A 115 -13.48 -0.05 15.95
N ASP A 116 -14.70 0.49 15.94
CA ASP A 116 -15.81 -0.12 15.20
C ASP A 116 -15.57 -0.07 13.69
N LEU A 117 -14.88 0.97 13.19
CA LEU A 117 -14.43 1.03 11.80
C LEU A 117 -13.45 -0.10 11.47
N TRP A 118 -12.52 -0.38 12.39
CA TRP A 118 -11.61 -1.51 12.22
C TRP A 118 -12.35 -2.85 12.21
N GLU A 119 -13.28 -3.07 13.12
CA GLU A 119 -14.07 -4.32 13.14
C GLU A 119 -14.91 -4.51 11.87
N ALA A 120 -15.46 -3.42 11.31
CA ALA A 120 -16.18 -3.46 10.03
C ALA A 120 -15.27 -3.85 8.85
N VAL A 121 -14.04 -3.33 8.83
CA VAL A 121 -13.03 -3.71 7.82
C VAL A 121 -12.58 -5.16 8.00
N LYS A 122 -12.28 -5.56 9.24
CA LYS A 122 -11.85 -6.90 9.60
C LYS A 122 -12.88 -7.97 9.21
N ALA A 123 -14.17 -7.67 9.39
CA ALA A 123 -15.27 -8.57 9.04
C ALA A 123 -15.37 -8.89 7.53
N ARG A 124 -14.73 -8.10 6.66
CA ARG A 124 -14.65 -8.31 5.22
C ARG A 124 -13.30 -8.85 4.75
N GLY A 125 -12.46 -9.28 5.66
CA GLY A 125 -11.15 -9.84 5.37
C GLY A 125 -10.95 -11.21 5.96
N TYR A 126 -9.79 -11.79 5.67
CA TYR A 126 -9.34 -13.06 6.20
C TYR A 126 -8.09 -12.85 7.06
N GLU A 127 -8.12 -13.29 8.31
CA GLU A 127 -6.98 -13.18 9.21
C GLU A 127 -5.96 -14.29 8.94
N SER A 128 -4.74 -13.95 8.57
CA SER A 128 -3.67 -14.92 8.38
C SER A 128 -2.31 -14.41 8.85
N GLU A 129 -1.61 -15.28 9.56
CA GLU A 129 -0.20 -15.13 9.95
C GLU A 129 0.72 -16.08 9.21
N ARG A 130 0.16 -16.94 8.35
CA ARG A 130 0.90 -18.01 7.71
C ARG A 130 1.41 -17.61 6.34
N PHE A 131 2.64 -18.01 6.03
CA PHE A 131 3.22 -17.85 4.72
C PHE A 131 4.03 -19.08 4.35
N THR A 132 3.66 -19.75 3.25
CA THR A 132 4.29 -20.99 2.79
C THR A 132 4.86 -20.79 1.38
N LEU A 133 6.14 -21.10 1.21
CA LEU A 133 6.78 -21.19 -0.10
C LEU A 133 6.68 -22.63 -0.61
N TYR A 134 6.21 -22.80 -1.83
CA TYR A 134 6.20 -24.09 -2.52
C TYR A 134 7.29 -24.13 -3.59
N LEU A 135 8.28 -24.98 -3.38
CA LEU A 135 9.38 -25.20 -4.33
C LEU A 135 9.27 -26.61 -4.90
N ARG A 136 8.95 -26.72 -6.18
CA ARG A 136 8.70 -28.02 -6.85
C ARG A 136 7.67 -28.88 -6.10
N GLY A 137 6.63 -28.27 -5.59
CA GLY A 137 5.58 -28.94 -4.84
C GLY A 137 5.88 -29.20 -3.35
N PHE A 138 7.10 -28.99 -2.88
CA PHE A 138 7.46 -29.14 -1.46
C PHE A 138 7.14 -27.87 -0.68
N PRO A 139 6.33 -27.94 0.41
CA PRO A 139 6.03 -26.80 1.25
C PRO A 139 7.20 -26.44 2.17
N ILE A 140 7.59 -25.18 2.18
CA ILE A 140 8.56 -24.60 3.10
C ILE A 140 7.80 -23.50 3.88
N LYS A 141 7.49 -23.74 5.14
CA LYS A 141 6.83 -22.77 6.00
C LYS A 141 7.79 -21.64 6.32
N LEU A 142 7.54 -20.46 5.78
CA LEU A 142 8.36 -19.26 6.01
C LEU A 142 7.88 -18.48 7.23
N ARG A 143 6.59 -18.53 7.49
CA ARG A 143 5.96 -18.00 8.70
C ARG A 143 4.83 -18.93 9.08
N ASP A 144 4.83 -19.38 10.30
CA ASP A 144 3.73 -20.09 10.93
C ASP A 144 3.09 -19.18 11.98
N SER A 145 1.95 -19.54 12.51
CA SER A 145 1.27 -18.77 13.56
C SER A 145 2.26 -18.43 14.69
N ALA A 146 2.18 -17.22 15.23
CA ALA A 146 2.98 -16.87 16.41
C ALA A 146 2.70 -17.91 17.52
N PRO A 147 3.73 -18.47 18.16
CA PRO A 147 3.58 -19.61 19.09
C PRO A 147 2.61 -19.36 20.25
N ASN A 148 2.33 -18.11 20.60
CA ASN A 148 1.55 -17.70 21.78
C ASN A 148 0.40 -16.71 21.48
N GLY A 149 0.05 -16.46 20.24
CA GLY A 149 -1.02 -15.51 19.91
C GLY A 149 -0.73 -14.04 20.29
N GLU A 150 0.54 -13.70 20.51
CA GLU A 150 0.94 -12.37 20.98
C GLU A 150 0.83 -11.26 19.92
N LEU A 151 0.79 -11.65 18.63
CA LEU A 151 0.64 -10.71 17.52
C LEU A 151 -0.71 -10.90 16.86
N GLU A 152 -1.43 -9.81 16.77
CA GLU A 152 -2.69 -9.77 16.02
C GLU A 152 -2.41 -10.00 14.53
N PRO A 153 -3.12 -10.95 13.88
CA PRO A 153 -2.83 -11.35 12.50
C PRO A 153 -3.07 -10.23 11.49
N SER A 154 -2.39 -10.31 10.36
CA SER A 154 -2.67 -9.45 9.21
C SER A 154 -4.02 -9.82 8.63
N VAL A 155 -4.77 -8.82 8.14
CA VAL A 155 -6.06 -9.02 7.47
C VAL A 155 -5.84 -8.91 5.97
N LEU A 156 -6.13 -10.00 5.25
CA LEU A 156 -6.11 -10.07 3.80
C LEU A 156 -7.51 -9.75 3.27
N THR A 157 -7.61 -8.78 2.40
CA THR A 157 -8.91 -8.34 1.86
C THR A 157 -8.74 -7.81 0.43
N TYR A 158 -9.78 -7.87 -0.39
CA TYR A 158 -9.76 -7.18 -1.66
C TYR A 158 -9.84 -5.66 -1.47
N GLN A 159 -9.24 -4.91 -2.39
CA GLN A 159 -9.33 -3.45 -2.34
C GLN A 159 -10.79 -2.96 -2.40
N SER A 160 -11.63 -3.62 -3.18
CA SER A 160 -13.07 -3.34 -3.26
C SER A 160 -13.76 -3.49 -1.90
N ASP A 161 -13.45 -4.56 -1.18
CA ASP A 161 -14.06 -4.87 0.12
C ASP A 161 -13.62 -3.90 1.21
N LEU A 162 -12.33 -3.55 1.20
CA LEU A 162 -11.79 -2.50 2.08
C LEU A 162 -12.48 -1.15 1.80
N CYS A 163 -12.58 -0.74 0.52
CA CYS A 163 -13.24 0.51 0.16
C CYS A 163 -14.74 0.47 0.50
N SER A 164 -15.41 -0.67 0.28
CA SER A 164 -16.82 -0.83 0.63
C SER A 164 -17.06 -0.73 2.13
N ALA A 165 -16.20 -1.37 2.95
CA ALA A 165 -16.30 -1.26 4.42
C ALA A 165 -16.12 0.19 4.90
N LEU A 166 -15.06 0.86 4.41
CA LEU A 166 -14.79 2.26 4.76
C LEU A 166 -15.95 3.18 4.32
N LEU A 167 -16.49 2.97 3.14
CA LEU A 167 -17.56 3.80 2.58
C LEU A 167 -18.90 3.59 3.30
N ASP A 168 -19.26 2.35 3.63
CA ASP A 168 -20.50 2.08 4.37
C ASP A 168 -20.50 2.75 5.73
N GLU A 169 -19.39 2.65 6.47
CA GLU A 169 -19.24 3.32 7.76
C GLU A 169 -19.18 4.84 7.61
N LEU A 170 -18.60 5.36 6.53
CA LEU A 170 -18.54 6.78 6.23
C LEU A 170 -19.96 7.35 6.01
N VAL A 171 -20.78 6.67 5.21
CA VAL A 171 -22.17 7.06 4.93
C VAL A 171 -23.03 6.99 6.19
N LYS A 172 -22.90 5.92 7.00
CA LYS A 172 -23.63 5.80 8.28
C LYS A 172 -23.34 6.96 9.25
N ARG A 173 -22.11 7.49 9.24
CA ARG A 173 -21.68 8.57 10.15
C ARG A 173 -21.96 9.97 9.61
N ASN A 174 -22.38 10.10 8.38
CA ASN A 174 -22.71 11.39 7.74
C ASN A 174 -24.13 11.86 8.13
N LEU A 175 -24.35 12.12 9.40
CA LEU A 175 -25.67 12.58 9.90
C LEU A 175 -25.98 14.03 9.54
N ASP A 176 -24.95 14.85 9.30
CA ASP A 176 -25.05 16.30 9.08
C ASP A 176 -25.08 16.69 7.59
N GLY A 177 -25.07 15.73 6.67
CA GLY A 177 -25.08 15.99 5.23
C GLY A 177 -23.82 16.70 4.71
N LYS A 178 -22.69 16.59 5.43
CA LYS A 178 -21.40 17.21 5.06
C LYS A 178 -20.56 16.38 4.08
N LEU A 179 -21.02 15.18 3.71
CA LEU A 179 -20.36 14.29 2.76
C LEU A 179 -21.13 14.27 1.43
N SER A 180 -20.42 14.47 0.32
CA SER A 180 -20.82 14.07 -1.03
C SER A 180 -19.84 13.08 -1.60
N VAL A 181 -20.33 12.01 -2.24
CA VAL A 181 -19.50 11.02 -2.95
C VAL A 181 -20.02 10.88 -4.36
N GLU A 182 -19.19 11.31 -5.31
CA GLU A 182 -19.49 11.34 -6.74
C GLU A 182 -18.74 10.22 -7.44
N PHE A 183 -19.43 9.11 -7.72
CA PHE A 183 -18.89 8.01 -8.53
C PHE A 183 -19.02 8.28 -10.02
N GLN A 184 -18.17 7.64 -10.84
CA GLN A 184 -18.11 7.84 -12.29
C GLN A 184 -17.83 9.31 -12.67
N GLN A 185 -17.29 10.08 -11.73
CA GLN A 185 -16.87 11.47 -11.89
C GLN A 185 -15.35 11.56 -11.93
N LYS A 186 -14.82 11.38 -13.14
CA LYS A 186 -13.39 11.49 -13.37
C LYS A 186 -12.95 12.94 -13.33
N VAL A 187 -12.02 13.25 -12.44
CA VAL A 187 -11.28 14.52 -12.45
C VAL A 187 -10.22 14.42 -13.55
N GLU A 188 -10.14 15.42 -14.43
CA GLU A 188 -9.17 15.48 -15.51
C GLU A 188 -7.98 16.37 -15.20
N SER A 189 -8.23 17.45 -14.43
CA SER A 189 -7.17 18.35 -13.93
C SER A 189 -7.68 19.20 -12.76
N CYS A 190 -6.77 19.96 -12.15
CA CYS A 190 -7.09 20.93 -11.10
C CYS A 190 -6.63 22.32 -11.54
N ASN A 191 -7.51 23.31 -11.41
CA ASN A 191 -7.13 24.72 -11.44
C ASN A 191 -6.73 25.14 -10.01
N LEU A 192 -5.43 25.18 -9.75
CA LEU A 192 -4.89 25.47 -8.41
C LEU A 192 -4.89 26.98 -8.06
N GLU A 193 -5.10 27.86 -9.03
CA GLU A 193 -5.26 29.30 -8.81
C GLU A 193 -6.69 29.63 -8.34
N GLU A 194 -7.68 28.96 -8.92
CA GLU A 194 -9.08 29.12 -8.56
C GLU A 194 -9.59 28.10 -7.54
N ASN A 195 -8.73 27.17 -7.12
CA ASN A 195 -9.05 26.08 -6.18
C ASN A 195 -10.21 25.19 -6.64
N CYS A 196 -10.24 24.87 -7.92
CA CYS A 196 -11.32 24.13 -8.54
C CYS A 196 -10.82 22.83 -9.20
N LEU A 197 -11.75 21.86 -9.31
CA LEU A 197 -11.56 20.66 -10.12
C LEU A 197 -12.19 20.83 -11.50
N ILE A 198 -11.53 20.32 -12.51
CA ILE A 198 -12.06 20.19 -13.86
C ILE A 198 -12.43 18.72 -14.06
N LEU A 199 -13.72 18.47 -14.15
CA LEU A 199 -14.28 17.13 -14.36
C LEU A 199 -14.40 16.83 -15.87
N ALA A 200 -14.73 15.60 -16.21
CA ALA A 200 -15.07 15.20 -17.56
C ALA A 200 -16.10 16.18 -18.17
N ASN A 201 -16.00 16.43 -19.49
CA ASN A 201 -16.82 17.42 -20.21
C ASN A 201 -16.61 18.88 -19.80
N ASN A 202 -15.46 19.23 -19.23
CA ASN A 202 -15.09 20.58 -18.77
C ASN A 202 -16.04 21.17 -17.72
N ILE A 203 -16.67 20.34 -16.93
CA ILE A 203 -17.48 20.80 -15.79
C ILE A 203 -16.53 21.23 -14.66
N THR A 204 -16.69 22.46 -14.19
CA THR A 204 -15.93 22.98 -13.05
C THR A 204 -16.67 22.70 -11.74
N SER A 205 -15.95 22.16 -10.74
CA SER A 205 -16.46 21.97 -9.39
C SER A 205 -15.55 22.66 -8.37
N GLY A 206 -16.13 23.42 -7.47
CA GLY A 206 -15.41 24.23 -6.45
C GLY A 206 -16.05 25.61 -6.27
N PRO A 207 -15.36 26.61 -5.70
CA PRO A 207 -14.00 26.45 -5.14
C PRO A 207 -13.98 25.65 -3.85
N PHE A 208 -12.78 25.08 -3.55
CA PHE A 208 -12.48 24.32 -2.33
C PHE A 208 -11.42 25.05 -1.49
N ASP A 209 -11.45 24.87 -0.18
CA ASP A 209 -10.37 25.37 0.70
C ASP A 209 -9.11 24.49 0.56
N LEU A 210 -9.29 23.18 0.25
CA LEU A 210 -8.20 22.23 0.07
C LEU A 210 -8.59 21.15 -0.94
N ILE A 211 -7.67 20.79 -1.84
CA ILE A 211 -7.78 19.68 -2.78
C ILE A 211 -6.77 18.61 -2.36
N VAL A 212 -7.23 17.37 -2.12
CA VAL A 212 -6.33 16.26 -1.75
C VAL A 212 -6.36 15.19 -2.84
N GLY A 213 -5.21 14.95 -3.47
CA GLY A 213 -5.02 13.88 -4.45
C GLY A 213 -4.78 12.54 -3.77
N CYS A 214 -5.81 11.69 -3.75
CA CYS A 214 -5.79 10.29 -3.33
C CYS A 214 -6.00 9.37 -4.56
N ASP A 215 -5.68 9.85 -5.76
CA ASP A 215 -6.00 9.32 -7.07
C ASP A 215 -4.93 8.36 -7.63
N GLY A 216 -4.02 7.93 -6.76
CA GLY A 216 -3.11 6.83 -7.01
C GLY A 216 -1.97 7.18 -7.97
N VAL A 217 -1.35 6.14 -8.50
CA VAL A 217 -0.11 6.19 -9.30
C VAL A 217 -0.22 7.10 -10.55
N ASN A 218 -1.43 7.30 -11.08
CA ASN A 218 -1.69 8.15 -12.24
C ASN A 218 -2.31 9.51 -11.87
N SER A 219 -1.98 10.01 -10.69
CA SER A 219 -2.56 11.21 -10.09
C SER A 219 -2.59 12.42 -11.04
N VAL A 220 -3.79 12.95 -11.25
CA VAL A 220 -4.02 14.20 -11.99
C VAL A 220 -3.74 15.42 -11.11
N VAL A 221 -3.97 15.31 -9.79
CA VAL A 221 -3.62 16.36 -8.84
C VAL A 221 -2.11 16.59 -8.84
N ARG A 222 -1.31 15.50 -8.80
CA ARG A 222 0.15 15.58 -8.94
C ARG A 222 0.57 16.23 -10.24
N SER A 223 -0.07 15.89 -11.34
CA SER A 223 0.22 16.47 -12.66
C SER A 223 -0.09 17.97 -12.70
N SER A 224 -1.20 18.40 -12.06
CA SER A 224 -1.57 19.81 -11.94
C SER A 224 -0.55 20.59 -11.06
N ILE A 225 -0.08 20.00 -9.96
CA ILE A 225 1.00 20.59 -9.13
C ILE A 225 2.28 20.73 -9.96
N ALA A 226 2.67 19.71 -10.71
CA ALA A 226 3.85 19.74 -11.56
C ALA A 226 3.79 20.82 -12.66
N ALA A 227 2.60 21.09 -13.16
CA ALA A 227 2.38 22.18 -14.14
C ALA A 227 2.45 23.58 -13.50
N ALA A 228 2.04 23.70 -12.22
CA ALA A 228 1.98 24.97 -11.50
C ALA A 228 3.30 25.33 -10.78
N SER A 229 4.21 24.38 -10.55
CA SER A 229 5.43 24.60 -9.75
C SER A 229 6.67 24.09 -10.45
N ALA A 230 7.61 24.97 -10.72
CA ALA A 230 8.92 24.63 -11.29
C ALA A 230 9.83 23.90 -10.29
N THR A 231 9.60 24.03 -8.99
CA THR A 231 10.37 23.39 -7.91
C THR A 231 9.84 22.02 -7.53
N PHE A 232 8.62 21.68 -7.95
CA PHE A 232 8.05 20.36 -7.72
C PHE A 232 8.71 19.33 -8.63
N GLN A 233 9.22 18.27 -8.04
CA GLN A 233 9.85 17.17 -8.77
C GLN A 233 9.16 15.86 -8.45
N CYS A 234 8.86 15.10 -9.49
CA CYS A 234 8.28 13.77 -9.38
C CYS A 234 8.99 12.81 -10.33
N GLN A 235 9.44 11.69 -9.79
CA GLN A 235 9.95 10.57 -10.57
C GLN A 235 8.93 9.44 -10.57
N LYS A 236 8.42 9.09 -11.76
CA LYS A 236 7.58 7.91 -11.97
C LYS A 236 8.34 6.91 -12.82
N THR A 237 8.51 5.68 -12.31
CA THR A 237 9.25 4.62 -13.02
C THR A 237 8.37 3.39 -13.14
N LEU A 238 8.21 2.90 -14.36
CA LEU A 238 7.52 1.66 -14.64
C LEU A 238 8.38 0.47 -14.20
N LEU A 239 7.81 -0.42 -13.41
CA LEU A 239 8.52 -1.59 -12.90
C LEU A 239 8.67 -2.69 -13.98
N PRO A 240 9.70 -3.55 -13.87
CA PRO A 240 10.00 -4.54 -14.90
C PRO A 240 9.09 -5.76 -14.89
N GLY A 241 8.17 -5.86 -13.94
CA GLY A 241 7.20 -6.96 -13.82
C GLY A 241 5.83 -6.60 -14.37
N GLU A 242 5.07 -7.64 -14.73
CA GLU A 242 3.64 -7.56 -15.02
C GLU A 242 2.92 -8.69 -14.33
N PHE A 243 1.62 -8.52 -14.12
CA PHE A 243 0.83 -9.49 -13.38
C PHE A 243 -0.62 -9.54 -13.87
N LYS A 244 -1.25 -10.70 -13.65
CA LYS A 244 -2.70 -10.90 -13.75
C LYS A 244 -3.20 -11.54 -12.46
N ALA A 245 -4.44 -11.28 -12.08
CA ALA A 245 -5.05 -11.83 -10.88
C ALA A 245 -6.37 -12.51 -11.19
N CYS A 246 -6.64 -13.61 -10.48
CA CYS A 246 -7.87 -14.38 -10.55
C CYS A 246 -8.48 -14.54 -9.17
N ARG A 247 -9.79 -14.77 -9.13
CA ARG A 247 -10.54 -15.11 -7.91
C ARG A 247 -11.08 -16.53 -8.03
N LEU A 248 -10.95 -17.29 -6.96
CA LEU A 248 -11.62 -18.58 -6.80
C LEU A 248 -12.45 -18.55 -5.52
N GLU A 249 -13.61 -19.19 -5.55
CA GLU A 249 -14.50 -19.36 -4.39
C GLU A 249 -13.90 -20.30 -3.33
N THR A 250 -13.01 -21.21 -3.74
CA THR A 250 -12.35 -22.17 -2.86
C THR A 250 -10.84 -22.19 -3.13
N ALA A 251 -10.06 -22.34 -2.08
CA ALA A 251 -8.62 -22.53 -2.22
C ALA A 251 -8.31 -23.88 -2.89
N PRO A 252 -7.22 -23.97 -3.70
CA PRO A 252 -6.77 -25.24 -4.28
C PRO A 252 -6.53 -26.30 -3.21
N GLU A 253 -7.06 -27.52 -3.42
CA GLU A 253 -7.06 -28.60 -2.41
C GLU A 253 -5.67 -29.00 -1.89
N LYS A 254 -4.64 -28.84 -2.73
CA LYS A 254 -3.26 -29.22 -2.38
C LYS A 254 -2.52 -28.13 -1.60
N LEU A 255 -3.16 -27.00 -1.33
CA LEU A 255 -2.59 -25.87 -0.57
C LEU A 255 -3.23 -25.78 0.82
N ASP A 256 -2.49 -25.22 1.78
CA ASP A 256 -3.06 -24.82 3.07
C ASP A 256 -3.99 -23.61 2.86
N PRO A 257 -5.33 -23.75 3.03
CA PRO A 257 -6.28 -22.67 2.76
C PRO A 257 -6.16 -21.50 3.74
N THR A 258 -5.39 -21.67 4.81
CA THR A 258 -5.19 -20.64 5.85
C THR A 258 -3.88 -19.88 5.69
N SER A 259 -3.03 -20.28 4.71
CA SER A 259 -1.71 -19.71 4.49
C SER A 259 -1.65 -18.95 3.17
N VAL A 260 -1.01 -17.78 3.19
CA VAL A 260 -0.52 -17.21 1.93
C VAL A 260 0.49 -18.18 1.32
N ALA A 261 0.31 -18.54 0.07
CA ALA A 261 1.21 -19.44 -0.64
C ALA A 261 1.94 -18.70 -1.77
N LEU A 262 3.26 -18.86 -1.84
CA LEU A 262 4.05 -18.52 -3.01
C LEU A 262 4.47 -19.79 -3.72
N ILE A 263 4.00 -19.98 -4.94
CA ILE A 263 4.30 -21.17 -5.74
C ILE A 263 5.32 -20.78 -6.80
N ILE A 264 6.50 -21.40 -6.71
CA ILE A 264 7.51 -21.31 -7.76
C ILE A 264 7.16 -22.31 -8.85
N PRO A 265 7.07 -21.91 -10.13
CA PRO A 265 6.69 -22.79 -11.21
C PRO A 265 7.74 -23.87 -11.47
N ASN A 266 7.31 -25.02 -11.96
CA ASN A 266 8.23 -26.09 -12.41
C ASN A 266 9.02 -25.68 -13.65
N ALA A 267 8.46 -24.77 -14.48
CA ALA A 267 9.07 -24.22 -15.67
C ALA A 267 8.62 -22.77 -15.92
N GLY A 268 9.47 -21.99 -16.58
CA GLY A 268 9.18 -20.56 -16.84
C GLY A 268 9.55 -19.65 -15.67
N SER A 269 9.16 -18.39 -15.76
CA SER A 269 9.53 -17.33 -14.79
C SER A 269 8.35 -16.71 -14.07
N THR A 270 7.11 -17.02 -14.48
CA THR A 270 5.89 -16.52 -13.84
C THR A 270 5.61 -17.28 -12.56
N THR A 271 5.58 -16.59 -11.42
CA THR A 271 5.24 -17.14 -10.11
C THR A 271 3.75 -16.98 -9.83
N CYS A 272 3.20 -17.78 -8.90
CA CYS A 272 1.83 -17.66 -8.45
C CYS A 272 1.80 -17.41 -6.94
N PHE A 273 1.16 -16.31 -6.52
CA PHE A 273 0.74 -16.12 -5.13
C PHE A 273 -0.70 -16.58 -4.99
N VAL A 274 -1.00 -17.27 -3.90
CA VAL A 274 -2.36 -17.62 -3.52
C VAL A 274 -2.61 -17.02 -2.13
N GLU A 275 -3.57 -16.11 -2.05
CA GLU A 275 -3.89 -15.37 -0.84
C GLU A 275 -5.31 -15.70 -0.40
N PRO A 276 -5.52 -16.24 0.82
CA PRO A 276 -6.87 -16.49 1.33
C PRO A 276 -7.62 -15.15 1.48
N THR A 277 -8.92 -15.18 1.23
CA THR A 277 -9.84 -14.05 1.38
C THR A 277 -11.10 -14.50 2.12
N ALA A 278 -11.96 -13.56 2.51
CA ALA A 278 -13.21 -13.89 3.19
C ALA A 278 -14.16 -14.78 2.34
N THR A 279 -14.06 -14.70 1.01
CA THR A 279 -14.96 -15.37 0.06
C THR A 279 -14.24 -16.36 -0.84
N GLY A 280 -13.08 -16.90 -0.41
CA GLY A 280 -12.29 -17.83 -1.20
C GLY A 280 -10.81 -17.50 -1.24
N CYS A 281 -10.21 -17.37 -2.41
CA CYS A 281 -8.82 -16.95 -2.53
C CYS A 281 -8.56 -16.10 -3.79
N CYS A 282 -7.50 -15.30 -3.71
CA CYS A 282 -6.92 -14.56 -4.81
C CYS A 282 -5.68 -15.29 -5.33
N LEU A 283 -5.59 -15.50 -6.64
CA LEU A 283 -4.39 -15.99 -7.31
C LEU A 283 -3.76 -14.83 -8.09
N LEU A 284 -2.51 -14.50 -7.78
CA LEU A 284 -1.75 -13.46 -8.48
C LEU A 284 -0.59 -14.10 -9.25
N PHE A 285 -0.66 -14.10 -10.58
CA PHE A 285 0.40 -14.55 -11.45
C PHE A 285 1.29 -13.36 -11.84
N ALA A 286 2.57 -13.43 -11.48
CA ALA A 286 3.52 -12.34 -11.70
C ALA A 286 4.78 -12.84 -12.41
N GLY A 287 5.21 -12.14 -13.45
CA GLY A 287 6.38 -12.48 -14.25
C GLY A 287 7.05 -11.27 -14.89
N PRO A 288 8.11 -11.49 -15.67
CA PRO A 288 8.79 -10.43 -16.41
C PRO A 288 7.87 -9.76 -17.41
N ARG A 289 8.00 -8.46 -17.56
CA ARG A 289 7.22 -7.68 -18.51
C ARG A 289 7.60 -8.00 -19.95
N GLY A 290 6.59 -8.03 -20.83
CA GLY A 290 6.77 -8.30 -22.26
C GLY A 290 7.02 -9.76 -22.57
N SER A 291 6.66 -10.67 -21.67
CA SER A 291 6.74 -12.12 -21.87
C SER A 291 5.61 -12.59 -22.79
N ASN A 292 5.58 -12.11 -24.04
CA ASN A 292 4.54 -12.50 -25.02
C ASN A 292 4.52 -14.02 -25.29
N ASP A 293 5.62 -14.71 -24.99
CA ASP A 293 5.72 -16.17 -25.12
C ASP A 293 5.20 -16.92 -23.90
N ASP A 294 4.83 -16.21 -22.81
CA ASP A 294 4.24 -16.83 -21.63
C ASP A 294 2.71 -16.88 -21.74
N PRO A 295 2.09 -18.07 -21.95
CA PRO A 295 0.66 -18.19 -22.14
C PRO A 295 -0.18 -17.65 -20.98
N ILE A 296 0.37 -17.59 -19.76
CA ILE A 296 -0.33 -17.12 -18.56
C ILE A 296 -0.49 -15.59 -18.59
N LEU A 297 0.55 -14.88 -18.99
CA LEU A 297 0.54 -13.41 -19.05
C LEU A 297 0.12 -12.87 -20.41
N ASN A 298 0.28 -13.64 -21.49
CA ASN A 298 -0.11 -13.21 -22.83
C ASN A 298 -1.66 -13.07 -22.95
N PRO A 299 -2.20 -11.88 -23.24
CA PRO A 299 -3.65 -11.67 -23.37
C PRO A 299 -4.25 -12.33 -24.64
N SER A 300 -3.39 -12.71 -25.60
CA SER A 300 -3.81 -13.35 -26.85
C SER A 300 -3.63 -14.87 -26.84
N ALA A 301 -3.23 -15.45 -25.70
CA ALA A 301 -3.09 -16.89 -25.58
C ALA A 301 -4.45 -17.59 -25.67
N ASN A 302 -4.48 -18.71 -26.35
CA ASN A 302 -5.66 -19.55 -26.45
C ASN A 302 -5.90 -20.23 -25.09
N LEU A 303 -7.17 -20.40 -24.72
CA LEU A 303 -7.60 -21.03 -23.47
C LEU A 303 -6.92 -22.37 -23.22
N THR A 304 -6.90 -23.27 -24.22
CA THR A 304 -6.28 -24.58 -24.10
C THR A 304 -4.79 -24.49 -23.77
N VAL A 305 -4.06 -23.60 -24.45
CA VAL A 305 -2.62 -23.40 -24.21
C VAL A 305 -2.35 -22.83 -22.82
N THR A 306 -3.23 -21.94 -22.35
CA THR A 306 -3.12 -21.39 -20.99
C THR A 306 -3.41 -22.46 -19.94
N THR A 307 -4.46 -23.28 -20.13
CA THR A 307 -4.82 -24.41 -19.25
C THR A 307 -3.67 -25.43 -19.17
N GLU A 308 -3.10 -25.83 -20.31
CA GLU A 308 -1.95 -26.74 -20.35
C GLU A 308 -0.72 -26.17 -19.62
N ALA A 309 -0.45 -24.88 -19.81
CA ALA A 309 0.66 -24.20 -19.13
C ALA A 309 0.43 -24.14 -17.60
N LEU A 310 -0.78 -23.91 -17.13
CA LEU A 310 -1.14 -23.91 -15.71
C LEU A 310 -0.91 -25.28 -15.09
N ILE A 311 -1.42 -26.35 -15.72
CA ILE A 311 -1.26 -27.74 -15.24
C ILE A 311 0.22 -28.12 -15.17
N GLN A 312 0.96 -27.85 -16.24
CA GLN A 312 2.38 -28.23 -16.32
C GLN A 312 3.25 -27.47 -15.31
N ARG A 313 3.01 -26.15 -15.17
CA ARG A 313 3.89 -25.28 -14.36
C ARG A 313 3.48 -25.26 -12.89
N PHE A 314 2.19 -25.42 -12.60
CA PHE A 314 1.63 -25.32 -11.25
C PHE A 314 0.78 -26.55 -10.88
N PRO A 315 1.40 -27.75 -10.75
CA PRO A 315 0.64 -28.98 -10.45
C PRO A 315 -0.09 -28.95 -9.09
N LEU A 316 0.21 -27.98 -8.23
CA LEU A 316 -0.53 -27.74 -6.98
C LEU A 316 -1.92 -27.13 -7.23
N LEU A 317 -2.16 -26.55 -8.41
CA LEU A 317 -3.48 -26.05 -8.82
C LEU A 317 -4.36 -27.15 -9.45
N GLU A 318 -3.82 -28.35 -9.67
CA GLU A 318 -4.59 -29.50 -10.17
C GLU A 318 -5.70 -29.86 -9.17
N GLY A 319 -6.92 -30.10 -9.66
CA GLY A 319 -8.11 -30.27 -8.83
C GLY A 319 -8.87 -28.98 -8.55
N SER A 320 -8.25 -27.82 -8.79
CA SER A 320 -8.93 -26.52 -8.83
C SER A 320 -9.62 -26.33 -10.17
N ASP A 321 -10.49 -25.33 -10.29
CA ASP A 321 -11.09 -24.97 -11.57
C ASP A 321 -10.06 -24.26 -12.46
N VAL A 322 -9.12 -25.05 -13.04
CA VAL A 322 -8.02 -24.55 -13.86
C VAL A 322 -8.54 -23.87 -15.13
N ASP A 323 -9.66 -24.35 -15.69
CA ASP A 323 -10.31 -23.76 -16.85
C ASP A 323 -10.88 -22.38 -16.50
N GLU A 324 -11.46 -22.23 -15.31
CA GLU A 324 -11.93 -20.94 -14.82
C GLU A 324 -10.75 -19.96 -14.60
N ILE A 325 -9.64 -20.42 -14.03
CA ILE A 325 -8.41 -19.60 -13.92
C ILE A 325 -7.97 -19.16 -15.31
N ALA A 326 -7.86 -20.08 -16.27
CA ALA A 326 -7.43 -19.79 -17.63
C ALA A 326 -8.38 -18.81 -18.34
N ARG A 327 -9.70 -18.96 -18.14
CA ARG A 327 -10.72 -18.06 -18.66
C ARG A 327 -10.56 -16.64 -18.10
N GLN A 328 -10.41 -16.50 -16.78
CA GLN A 328 -10.18 -15.18 -16.14
C GLN A 328 -8.89 -14.54 -16.63
N LEU A 329 -7.80 -15.30 -16.78
CA LEU A 329 -6.54 -14.80 -17.31
C LEU A 329 -6.66 -14.34 -18.77
N GLY A 330 -7.47 -15.03 -19.58
CA GLY A 330 -7.69 -14.69 -20.98
C GLY A 330 -8.53 -13.43 -21.20
N THR A 331 -9.37 -13.05 -20.24
CA THR A 331 -10.28 -11.88 -20.36
C THR A 331 -9.63 -10.55 -19.95
N GLN A 332 -8.42 -10.56 -19.37
CA GLN A 332 -7.79 -9.35 -18.86
C GLN A 332 -6.39 -9.14 -19.47
N PRO A 333 -6.01 -7.89 -19.79
CA PRO A 333 -4.65 -7.56 -20.13
C PRO A 333 -3.76 -7.64 -18.88
N PRO A 334 -2.46 -7.91 -19.03
CA PRO A 334 -1.55 -7.87 -17.90
C PRO A 334 -1.43 -6.44 -17.35
N SER A 335 -1.42 -6.32 -16.06
CA SER A 335 -1.22 -5.07 -15.34
C SER A 335 0.25 -4.85 -15.04
N SER A 336 0.71 -3.60 -15.11
CA SER A 336 2.07 -3.21 -14.73
C SER A 336 2.03 -2.26 -13.55
N ALA A 337 2.94 -2.42 -12.63
CA ALA A 337 3.11 -1.51 -11.50
C ALA A 337 4.12 -0.41 -11.83
N SER A 338 4.00 0.73 -11.15
CA SER A 338 4.98 1.82 -11.21
C SER A 338 5.36 2.26 -9.80
N SER A 339 6.58 2.73 -9.65
CA SER A 339 6.97 3.50 -8.47
C SER A 339 6.79 5.00 -8.73
N VAL A 340 6.50 5.73 -7.67
CA VAL A 340 6.37 7.21 -7.67
C VAL A 340 7.16 7.74 -6.48
N GLN A 341 7.91 8.82 -6.70
CA GLN A 341 8.57 9.59 -5.65
C GLN A 341 8.41 11.07 -5.96
N CYS A 342 7.83 11.82 -5.02
CA CYS A 342 7.76 13.28 -5.07
C CYS A 342 8.70 13.89 -4.04
N ASN A 343 9.29 15.04 -4.35
CA ASN A 343 10.16 15.78 -3.42
C ASN A 343 9.38 16.53 -2.34
N VAL A 344 8.08 16.76 -2.54
CA VAL A 344 7.16 17.42 -1.62
C VAL A 344 5.74 16.88 -1.85
N TYR A 345 4.90 16.88 -0.82
CA TYR A 345 3.54 16.30 -0.88
C TYR A 345 2.44 17.36 -0.80
N HIS A 346 2.76 18.62 -1.07
CA HIS A 346 1.77 19.69 -1.11
C HIS A 346 2.16 20.80 -2.09
N TYR A 347 1.20 21.67 -2.39
CA TYR A 347 1.38 22.90 -3.15
C TYR A 347 0.71 24.07 -2.42
N GLY A 348 1.54 24.99 -1.91
CA GLY A 348 1.07 26.14 -1.14
C GLY A 348 0.16 25.72 0.01
N HIS A 349 -1.01 26.38 0.08
CA HIS A 349 -2.09 26.07 1.03
C HIS A 349 -3.28 25.38 0.35
N VAL A 350 -3.17 25.02 -0.93
CA VAL A 350 -4.28 24.66 -1.81
C VAL A 350 -4.42 23.16 -2.02
N ALA A 351 -3.28 22.46 -2.18
CA ALA A 351 -3.34 21.05 -2.58
C ALA A 351 -2.36 20.17 -1.78
N ALA A 352 -2.74 18.90 -1.55
CA ALA A 352 -1.90 17.88 -0.97
C ALA A 352 -2.00 16.57 -1.77
N LEU A 353 -0.96 15.72 -1.67
CA LEU A 353 -0.90 14.38 -2.23
C LEU A 353 -0.84 13.34 -1.12
N CYS A 354 -1.60 12.26 -1.23
CA CYS A 354 -1.71 11.22 -0.23
C CYS A 354 -1.60 9.83 -0.87
N GLY A 355 -0.89 8.91 -0.24
CA GLY A 355 -0.70 7.54 -0.71
C GLY A 355 0.07 7.46 -2.04
N ASP A 356 -0.35 6.57 -2.93
CA ASP A 356 0.32 6.32 -4.22
C ASP A 356 0.39 7.55 -5.14
N ALA A 357 -0.41 8.59 -4.88
CA ALA A 357 -0.30 9.87 -5.58
C ALA A 357 1.00 10.60 -5.22
N ALA A 358 1.52 10.44 -4.01
CA ALA A 358 2.74 11.04 -3.49
C ALA A 358 3.95 10.11 -3.63
N HIS A 359 3.78 8.82 -3.26
CA HIS A 359 4.86 7.83 -3.20
C HIS A 359 4.33 6.41 -3.39
N ALA A 360 4.53 5.84 -4.53
CA ALA A 360 4.15 4.45 -4.82
C ALA A 360 5.38 3.55 -4.89
N THR A 361 5.28 2.34 -4.36
CA THR A 361 6.33 1.32 -4.45
C THR A 361 5.95 0.13 -5.32
N GLY A 362 4.78 0.18 -5.97
CA GLY A 362 4.31 -0.84 -6.90
C GLY A 362 4.09 -2.21 -6.27
N GLY A 363 3.77 -2.28 -4.99
CA GLY A 363 3.45 -3.52 -4.29
C GLY A 363 4.65 -4.34 -3.82
N VAL A 364 5.88 -3.94 -4.14
CA VAL A 364 7.10 -4.74 -3.88
C VAL A 364 7.29 -5.11 -2.40
N SER A 365 6.97 -4.20 -1.48
CA SER A 365 7.10 -4.43 -0.03
C SER A 365 5.82 -4.92 0.65
N GLY A 366 4.67 -4.92 -0.05
CA GLY A 366 3.36 -5.13 0.55
C GLY A 366 2.91 -4.02 1.52
N GLN A 367 3.64 -2.88 1.58
CA GLN A 367 3.35 -1.79 2.51
C GLN A 367 2.62 -0.60 1.86
N GLY A 368 2.30 -0.64 0.57
CA GLY A 368 1.70 0.48 -0.14
C GLY A 368 0.38 0.96 0.50
N VAL A 369 -0.60 0.08 0.68
CA VAL A 369 -1.87 0.42 1.33
C VAL A 369 -1.69 0.85 2.78
N ASN A 370 -0.81 0.17 3.53
CA ASN A 370 -0.56 0.48 4.94
C ASN A 370 0.03 1.90 5.10
N SER A 371 0.98 2.27 4.23
CA SER A 371 1.56 3.61 4.20
C SER A 371 0.54 4.67 3.79
N ALA A 372 -0.25 4.39 2.75
CA ALA A 372 -1.28 5.31 2.28
C ALA A 372 -2.36 5.62 3.34
N LEU A 373 -2.72 4.63 4.17
CA LEU A 373 -3.62 4.84 5.31
C LEU A 373 -2.96 5.70 6.40
N VAL A 374 -1.67 5.51 6.67
CA VAL A 374 -0.92 6.36 7.62
C VAL A 374 -0.84 7.80 7.11
N ASP A 375 -0.60 8.02 5.82
CA ASP A 375 -0.59 9.37 5.22
C ASP A 375 -1.90 10.12 5.48
N ALA A 376 -3.05 9.45 5.31
CA ALA A 376 -4.36 10.03 5.55
C ALA A 376 -4.51 10.51 7.00
N ILE A 377 -4.01 9.73 7.96
CA ILE A 377 -4.04 10.10 9.38
C ILE A 377 -3.10 11.26 9.66
N VAL A 378 -1.85 11.21 9.16
CA VAL A 378 -0.86 12.26 9.40
C VAL A 378 -1.25 13.59 8.76
N LEU A 379 -1.88 13.58 7.58
CA LEU A 379 -2.43 14.77 6.96
C LEU A 379 -3.54 15.39 7.83
N SER A 380 -4.48 14.56 8.27
CA SER A 380 -5.58 15.00 9.15
C SER A 380 -5.05 15.59 10.48
N GLU A 381 -4.12 14.90 11.14
CA GLU A 381 -3.49 15.40 12.37
C GLU A 381 -2.78 16.74 12.14
N SER A 382 -2.06 16.87 11.03
CA SER A 382 -1.34 18.11 10.69
C SER A 382 -2.31 19.27 10.48
N LEU A 383 -3.49 19.01 9.90
CA LEU A 383 -4.56 19.98 9.77
C LEU A 383 -5.15 20.34 11.15
N ASP A 384 -5.53 19.35 11.95
CA ASP A 384 -6.15 19.58 13.27
C ASP A 384 -5.24 20.37 14.22
N GLU A 385 -3.92 20.10 14.18
CA GLU A 385 -2.93 20.72 15.05
C GLU A 385 -2.52 22.16 14.62
N SER A 386 -2.69 22.49 13.36
CA SER A 386 -2.17 23.74 12.81
C SER A 386 -3.24 24.73 12.37
N PHE A 387 -4.48 24.26 12.15
CA PHE A 387 -5.53 25.08 11.58
C PHE A 387 -6.03 26.14 12.54
N ASP A 388 -6.01 27.40 12.08
CA ASP A 388 -6.56 28.57 12.76
C ASP A 388 -7.57 29.26 11.85
N ARG A 389 -8.82 29.36 12.32
CA ARG A 389 -9.92 30.00 11.58
C ARG A 389 -9.69 31.49 11.31
N SER A 390 -8.92 32.17 12.18
CA SER A 390 -8.62 33.59 12.03
C SER A 390 -7.62 33.86 10.90
N ASN A 391 -6.76 32.88 10.57
CA ASN A 391 -5.80 32.97 9.48
C ASN A 391 -5.75 31.65 8.70
N ARG A 392 -6.83 31.39 7.98
CA ARG A 392 -7.08 30.11 7.30
C ARG A 392 -5.96 29.71 6.31
N GLN A 393 -5.54 30.66 5.46
CA GLN A 393 -4.53 30.41 4.44
C GLN A 393 -3.17 30.07 5.05
N ALA A 394 -2.66 30.90 5.98
CA ALA A 394 -1.37 30.64 6.61
C ALA A 394 -1.36 29.38 7.45
N SER A 395 -2.50 29.05 8.11
CA SER A 395 -2.62 27.84 8.91
C SER A 395 -2.66 26.58 8.04
N LEU A 396 -3.32 26.61 6.87
CA LEU A 396 -3.29 25.52 5.89
C LEU A 396 -1.88 25.34 5.34
N GLN A 397 -1.20 26.41 4.94
CA GLN A 397 0.18 26.32 4.48
C GLN A 397 1.10 25.66 5.52
N LYS A 398 0.97 26.06 6.78
CA LYS A 398 1.72 25.47 7.90
C LYS A 398 1.38 23.98 8.10
N ALA A 399 0.09 23.63 8.04
CA ALA A 399 -0.37 22.25 8.17
C ALA A 399 0.19 21.34 7.06
N LEU A 400 0.13 21.80 5.81
CA LEU A 400 0.59 21.05 4.66
C LEU A 400 2.11 20.92 4.59
N LEU A 401 2.83 21.97 5.00
CA LEU A 401 4.29 21.90 5.17
C LEU A 401 4.65 20.85 6.24
N ARG A 402 3.98 20.89 7.40
CA ARG A 402 4.19 19.91 8.47
C ARG A 402 3.88 18.46 8.00
N TYR A 403 2.83 18.27 7.22
CA TYR A 403 2.53 16.98 6.61
C TYR A 403 3.67 16.49 5.72
N SER A 404 4.19 17.35 4.82
CA SER A 404 5.34 16.98 3.98
C SER A 404 6.59 16.70 4.79
N GLN A 405 6.89 17.49 5.83
CA GLN A 405 8.02 17.24 6.73
C GLN A 405 7.95 15.87 7.43
N ARG A 406 6.73 15.42 7.77
CA ARG A 406 6.53 14.11 8.40
C ARG A 406 6.57 12.96 7.39
N GLN A 407 6.01 13.13 6.17
CA GLN A 407 5.75 12.00 5.26
C GLN A 407 6.73 11.88 4.09
N VAL A 408 7.40 12.93 3.65
CA VAL A 408 8.44 12.83 2.61
C VAL A 408 9.59 11.90 3.02
N PRO A 409 10.13 11.98 4.25
CA PRO A 409 11.14 11.03 4.72
C PRO A 409 10.62 9.59 4.76
N GLU A 410 9.37 9.39 5.17
CA GLU A 410 8.76 8.06 5.27
C GLU A 410 8.57 7.42 3.88
N GLY A 411 8.04 8.16 2.90
CA GLY A 411 7.88 7.67 1.53
C GLY A 411 9.23 7.35 0.86
N LYS A 412 10.26 8.20 1.08
CA LYS A 412 11.61 7.92 0.58
C LYS A 412 12.21 6.68 1.24
N ALA A 413 12.07 6.54 2.55
CA ALA A 413 12.56 5.37 3.27
C ALA A 413 11.85 4.09 2.81
N LEU A 414 10.52 4.16 2.64
CA LEU A 414 9.73 3.03 2.12
C LEU A 414 10.19 2.62 0.71
N TYR A 415 10.50 3.58 -0.15
CA TYR A 415 11.09 3.30 -1.47
C TYR A 415 12.42 2.57 -1.34
N ASP A 416 13.36 3.10 -0.56
CA ASP A 416 14.67 2.49 -0.33
C ASP A 416 14.54 1.06 0.23
N LEU A 417 13.65 0.85 1.21
CA LEU A 417 13.39 -0.46 1.83
C LEU A 417 12.72 -1.44 0.86
N SER A 418 11.84 -0.97 -0.04
CA SER A 418 11.14 -1.80 -1.01
C SER A 418 12.06 -2.33 -2.10
N PHE A 419 12.96 -1.48 -2.62
CA PHE A 419 13.88 -1.87 -3.67
C PHE A 419 15.21 -2.38 -3.14
N GLY A 420 15.44 -2.24 -1.84
CA GLY A 420 16.59 -2.73 -1.13
C GLY A 420 17.91 -2.04 -1.49
N PRO A 421 18.97 -2.31 -0.73
CA PRO A 421 20.30 -1.87 -1.07
C PRO A 421 20.78 -2.62 -2.32
N LYS A 422 21.56 -1.94 -3.16
CA LYS A 422 22.27 -2.54 -4.29
C LYS A 422 23.78 -2.60 -3.98
N PRO A 423 24.20 -3.33 -2.91
CA PRO A 423 25.58 -3.32 -2.49
C PRO A 423 26.49 -3.97 -3.53
N SER A 424 27.65 -3.37 -3.77
CA SER A 424 28.71 -3.89 -4.62
C SER A 424 29.90 -4.37 -3.79
N GLY A 425 30.72 -5.25 -4.35
CA GLY A 425 31.98 -5.69 -3.74
C GLY A 425 31.84 -6.27 -2.32
N VAL A 426 32.68 -5.82 -1.41
CA VAL A 426 32.75 -6.30 -0.01
C VAL A 426 31.44 -6.04 0.76
N ARG A 427 30.72 -4.96 0.47
CA ARG A 427 29.41 -4.65 1.10
C ARG A 427 28.36 -5.70 0.75
N LYS A 428 28.39 -6.27 -0.46
CA LYS A 428 27.50 -7.36 -0.87
C LYS A 428 27.72 -8.61 -0.01
N VAL A 429 28.98 -8.97 0.24
CA VAL A 429 29.34 -10.11 1.08
C VAL A 429 28.88 -9.86 2.52
N ARG A 430 29.15 -8.65 3.05
CA ARG A 430 28.71 -8.26 4.39
C ARG A 430 27.19 -8.27 4.53
N PHE A 431 26.47 -7.78 3.53
CA PHE A 431 25.00 -7.79 3.53
C PHE A 431 24.45 -9.22 3.55
N LEU A 432 24.97 -10.11 2.71
CA LEU A 432 24.57 -11.52 2.67
C LEU A 432 24.87 -12.22 3.98
N PHE A 433 26.08 -12.03 4.51
CA PHE A 433 26.50 -12.62 5.78
C PHE A 433 25.65 -12.13 6.96
N GLN A 434 25.41 -10.82 7.05
CA GLN A 434 24.57 -10.24 8.09
C GLN A 434 23.11 -10.71 7.98
N SER A 435 22.57 -10.81 6.76
CA SER A 435 21.20 -11.30 6.54
C SER A 435 21.05 -12.76 6.99
N VAL A 436 22.06 -13.59 6.76
CA VAL A 436 22.09 -14.98 7.25
C VAL A 436 22.21 -15.02 8.78
N LEU A 437 23.09 -14.21 9.36
CA LEU A 437 23.25 -14.13 10.81
C LEU A 437 21.98 -13.66 11.51
N ASP A 438 21.39 -12.55 11.06
CA ASP A 438 20.15 -12.00 11.62
C ASP A 438 19.03 -13.05 11.59
N THR A 439 18.98 -13.84 10.51
CA THR A 439 18.02 -14.94 10.37
C THR A 439 18.26 -16.09 11.35
N VAL A 440 19.52 -16.59 11.43
CA VAL A 440 19.88 -17.77 12.23
C VAL A 440 19.84 -17.42 13.71
N PHE A 441 20.39 -16.27 14.11
CA PHE A 441 20.49 -15.91 15.52
C PHE A 441 19.15 -15.47 16.08
N GLN A 442 18.34 -14.71 15.33
CA GLN A 442 17.04 -14.33 15.80
C GLN A 442 16.06 -15.51 15.80
N GLY A 443 16.10 -16.35 14.76
CA GLY A 443 15.26 -17.52 14.69
C GLY A 443 15.49 -18.58 15.77
N ARG A 444 16.74 -18.67 16.31
CA ARG A 444 17.10 -19.68 17.32
C ARG A 444 17.35 -19.11 18.73
N LEU A 445 17.81 -17.87 18.86
CA LEU A 445 18.29 -17.31 20.11
C LEU A 445 17.57 -16.04 20.54
N GLY A 446 16.69 -15.48 19.70
CA GLY A 446 16.01 -14.20 19.98
C GLY A 446 16.98 -13.00 20.03
N ILE A 447 18.22 -13.18 19.56
CA ILE A 447 19.28 -12.17 19.62
C ILE A 447 19.52 -11.65 18.20
N GLY A 448 19.46 -10.33 18.00
CA GLY A 448 19.70 -9.69 16.71
C GLY A 448 18.54 -8.84 16.23
N ARG A 449 18.62 -8.36 14.98
CA ARG A 449 17.55 -7.55 14.37
C ARG A 449 16.49 -8.44 13.75
N PRO A 450 15.20 -8.09 13.89
CA PRO A 450 14.14 -8.78 13.15
C PRO A 450 14.38 -8.69 11.65
N PRO A 451 14.03 -9.71 10.87
CA PRO A 451 14.03 -9.64 9.42
C PRO A 451 13.24 -8.42 8.94
N LEU A 452 13.67 -7.79 7.83
CA LEU A 452 13.07 -6.56 7.34
C LEU A 452 11.55 -6.72 7.17
N GLN A 453 11.12 -7.79 6.52
CA GLN A 453 9.70 -8.02 6.25
C GLN A 453 8.89 -8.14 7.55
N THR A 454 9.42 -8.84 8.56
CA THR A 454 8.78 -8.90 9.88
C THR A 454 8.65 -7.52 10.49
N THR A 455 9.73 -6.71 10.51
CA THR A 455 9.67 -5.33 11.03
C THR A 455 8.62 -4.50 10.28
N LEU A 456 8.53 -4.63 8.96
CA LEU A 456 7.59 -3.87 8.15
C LEU A 456 6.13 -4.26 8.39
N THR A 457 5.85 -5.53 8.67
CA THR A 457 4.47 -6.03 8.84
C THR A 457 3.96 -5.96 10.28
N THR A 458 4.84 -6.15 11.27
CA THR A 458 4.44 -6.34 12.68
C THR A 458 4.80 -5.16 13.60
N SER A 459 5.28 -4.04 13.07
CA SER A 459 5.57 -2.86 13.88
C SER A 459 5.04 -1.57 13.25
N THR A 460 4.84 -0.56 14.09
CA THR A 460 4.52 0.82 13.69
C THR A 460 5.75 1.71 13.63
N LYS A 461 6.96 1.12 13.76
CA LYS A 461 8.23 1.85 13.71
C LYS A 461 8.35 2.65 12.41
N PRO A 462 8.70 3.96 12.45
CA PRO A 462 8.85 4.77 11.23
C PRO A 462 9.75 4.11 10.19
N PHE A 463 9.38 4.16 8.92
CA PHE A 463 10.21 3.60 7.84
C PHE A 463 11.58 4.27 7.77
N SER A 464 11.65 5.57 8.02
CA SER A 464 12.89 6.34 8.10
C SER A 464 13.84 5.80 9.16
N GLU A 465 13.33 5.40 10.33
CA GLU A 465 14.11 4.78 11.39
C GLU A 465 14.58 3.38 11.01
N VAL A 466 13.68 2.56 10.45
CA VAL A 466 14.03 1.21 9.95
C VAL A 466 15.11 1.30 8.85
N ARG A 467 15.06 2.34 8.00
CA ARG A 467 16.05 2.56 6.95
C ARG A 467 17.41 2.99 7.53
N ARG A 468 17.45 3.92 8.52
CA ARG A 468 18.68 4.35 9.20
C ARG A 468 19.39 3.19 9.92
N GLU A 469 18.66 2.30 10.57
CA GLU A 469 19.23 1.10 11.19
C GLU A 469 19.96 0.19 10.19
N ARG A 470 19.70 0.37 8.91
CA ARG A 470 20.26 -0.43 7.81
C ARG A 470 21.23 0.37 6.93
N ASP A 471 21.64 1.57 7.34
CA ASP A 471 22.54 2.45 6.57
C ASP A 471 23.85 1.77 6.16
N ALA A 472 24.36 0.87 6.99
CA ALA A 472 25.58 0.11 6.68
C ALA A 472 25.49 -0.73 5.39
N PHE A 473 24.28 -0.99 4.88
CA PHE A 473 24.06 -1.76 3.67
C PHE A 473 23.84 -0.91 2.43
N TYR A 474 23.58 0.39 2.59
CA TYR A 474 23.34 1.33 1.51
C TYR A 474 24.61 2.12 1.17
N ASP A 475 24.68 2.65 -0.03
CA ASP A 475 25.84 3.44 -0.47
C ASP A 475 25.88 4.81 0.22
N GLU A 476 24.70 5.35 0.52
CA GLU A 476 24.55 6.65 1.20
C GLU A 476 23.73 6.48 2.49
N PRO A 477 24.12 7.16 3.58
CA PRO A 477 23.32 7.20 4.80
C PRO A 477 21.98 7.87 4.52
N PHE A 478 20.94 7.45 5.26
CA PHE A 478 19.64 8.08 5.17
C PHE A 478 19.69 9.48 5.82
N LEU A 479 19.18 10.47 5.11
CA LEU A 479 19.19 11.85 5.56
C LEU A 479 18.48 12.01 6.91
N ASP A 480 18.96 12.92 7.73
CA ASP A 480 18.30 13.30 8.97
C ASP A 480 17.10 14.23 8.73
N GLN A 481 16.27 14.42 9.73
CA GLN A 481 15.07 15.24 9.64
C GLN A 481 15.40 16.71 9.32
N SER A 482 16.47 17.24 9.89
CA SER A 482 16.87 18.65 9.68
C SER A 482 17.27 18.91 8.23
N THR A 483 17.89 17.94 7.58
CA THR A 483 18.24 18.00 6.15
C THR A 483 16.98 17.98 5.28
N PHE A 484 16.00 17.09 5.58
CA PHE A 484 14.71 17.09 4.88
C PHE A 484 13.97 18.42 5.06
N ASP A 485 13.93 18.95 6.28
CA ASP A 485 13.27 20.23 6.58
C ASP A 485 13.91 21.39 5.81
N ALA A 486 15.25 21.42 5.74
CA ALA A 486 15.99 22.41 4.95
C ALA A 486 15.75 22.27 3.43
N MET A 487 15.60 21.04 2.93
CA MET A 487 15.26 20.81 1.51
C MET A 487 13.85 21.29 1.19
N LEU A 488 12.87 21.01 2.08
CA LEU A 488 11.49 21.43 1.92
C LEU A 488 11.32 22.95 2.01
N ALA A 489 12.06 23.64 2.90
CA ALA A 489 12.04 25.07 2.99
C ALA A 489 12.45 25.74 1.67
N LYS A 490 13.50 25.25 1.01
CA LYS A 490 13.97 25.77 -0.29
C LYS A 490 12.99 25.59 -1.47
N ILE A 491 11.98 24.76 -1.33
CA ILE A 491 10.96 24.57 -2.38
C ILE A 491 9.99 25.77 -2.40
N TYR A 492 9.86 26.47 -1.29
CA TYR A 492 8.90 27.57 -1.09
C TYR A 492 9.55 28.95 -0.95
N ASP A 493 10.89 29.01 -0.88
CA ASP A 493 11.66 30.25 -1.03
C ASP A 493 11.85 30.62 -2.52
#